data_7bf0c14ba4c33e9214b7612ba70307a9
#
_entry.id   7bf0c14ba4c33e9214b7612ba70307a9
#
_cell.length_a   1.000
_cell.length_b   1.000
_cell.length_c   1.000
_cell.angle_alpha   90.00
_cell.angle_beta   90.00
_cell.angle_gamma   90.00
#
_symmetry.space_group_name_H-M   'P 1'
#
loop_
_entity.id
_entity.type
_entity.pdbx_description
1 polymer ?
#
loop_
_entity_poly.entity_id
_entity_poly.type
_entity_poly.pdbx_seq_one_letter_code
_entity_poly.pdbx_strand_id
1 'polypeptide(L)'
;MTPKLGFYLPVIIIAGLLLAFPHKTLAVFSTFTQFFLENFDSQFIQLSSLLLLMAIVVAISPIGKMIIGGHEAKTEFSFASWIAMLFTAGMGSGLIFWGVAEPVYHFVNPPAFLQDDFSSVSGALAITYFHWGLHAWAIYAMAGLVMAWFAYNRNRSLRISASFSAEKPKWLSMLDLLAVIAIVFGMAGTFANTVALIQTGVEQSTGLNIGSQSFRIGLIVIIAMLFTLSSIAGLNQGIKRLSQFNSLFMIVMLVAVILLVDPFNSLSLMAQSTLEYIKLLPSVSFGAGEPAKWSQGWSVIYLIWWIAWAPFVGPFIARISKGRSIRQFLSCTILLPTLASILWFSGFAGSVLTQPFASEVMAAVNQEYTLGLFSFFAQLPLGMLFSIAALLLLVTLLSPAPTHQFTSPVCLRAAKAK
;
A
#
# COMPACT_ATOMS: atom_id res chain seq x y z
N MET A 1 29.91 -0.68 4.71
CA MET A 1 29.89 -1.16 6.11
C MET A 1 28.70 -2.08 6.25
N THR A 2 28.93 -3.35 6.52
CA THR A 2 27.89 -4.28 6.98
C THR A 2 27.26 -3.67 8.24
N PRO A 3 25.93 -3.60 8.35
CA PRO A 3 25.30 -3.15 9.58
C PRO A 3 25.80 -4.05 10.71
N LYS A 4 26.28 -3.44 11.80
CA LYS A 4 26.71 -4.22 12.97
C LYS A 4 25.51 -5.01 13.48
N LEU A 5 25.72 -6.27 13.84
CA LEU A 5 24.68 -7.19 14.35
C LEU A 5 23.77 -6.52 15.40
N GLY A 6 24.32 -5.63 16.22
CA GLY A 6 23.60 -4.85 17.21
C GLY A 6 22.48 -3.94 16.66
N PHE A 7 22.51 -3.60 15.36
CA PHE A 7 21.42 -2.82 14.74
C PHE A 7 20.15 -3.65 14.57
N TYR A 8 20.26 -4.98 14.36
CA TYR A 8 19.12 -5.87 14.22
C TYR A 8 18.64 -6.49 15.54
N LEU A 9 19.41 -6.30 16.62
CA LEU A 9 19.12 -6.89 17.92
C LEU A 9 17.70 -6.62 18.42
N PRO A 10 17.14 -5.36 18.35
CA PRO A 10 15.76 -5.11 18.75
C PRO A 10 14.73 -5.93 17.97
N VAL A 11 14.92 -6.07 16.65
CA VAL A 11 14.02 -6.88 15.78
C VAL A 11 14.08 -8.35 16.18
N ILE A 12 15.28 -8.88 16.43
CA ILE A 12 15.50 -10.27 16.87
C ILE A 12 14.86 -10.51 18.24
N ILE A 13 15.00 -9.57 19.18
CA ILE A 13 14.38 -9.65 20.50
C ILE A 13 12.86 -9.68 20.39
N ILE A 14 12.26 -8.76 19.61
CA ILE A 14 10.81 -8.71 19.40
C ILE A 14 10.30 -10.02 18.77
N ALA A 15 10.98 -10.52 17.75
CA ALA A 15 10.63 -11.80 17.14
C ALA A 15 10.74 -12.96 18.14
N GLY A 16 11.80 -13.00 18.96
CA GLY A 16 11.96 -13.99 20.02
C GLY A 16 10.86 -13.92 21.09
N LEU A 17 10.45 -12.70 21.50
CA LEU A 17 9.35 -12.49 22.43
C LEU A 17 8.00 -12.94 21.85
N LEU A 18 7.73 -12.65 20.57
CA LEU A 18 6.52 -13.11 19.87
C LEU A 18 6.47 -14.65 19.78
N LEU A 19 7.60 -15.30 19.57
CA LEU A 19 7.67 -16.77 19.51
C LEU A 19 7.55 -17.41 20.90
N ALA A 20 8.20 -16.84 21.92
CA ALA A 20 8.23 -17.41 23.27
C ALA A 20 6.97 -17.07 24.09
N PHE A 21 6.42 -15.86 23.92
CA PHE A 21 5.31 -15.34 24.72
C PHE A 21 4.28 -14.60 23.84
N PRO A 22 3.64 -15.26 22.84
CA PRO A 22 2.82 -14.59 21.83
C PRO A 22 1.69 -13.74 22.44
N HIS A 23 0.89 -14.31 23.34
CA HIS A 23 -0.25 -13.61 23.93
C HIS A 23 0.15 -12.39 24.76
N LYS A 24 1.21 -12.49 25.58
CA LYS A 24 1.68 -11.36 26.39
C LYS A 24 2.26 -10.25 25.53
N THR A 25 3.06 -10.63 24.52
CA THR A 25 3.68 -9.66 23.61
C THR A 25 2.64 -8.94 22.77
N LEU A 26 1.65 -9.66 22.24
CA LEU A 26 0.53 -9.06 21.49
C LEU A 26 -0.31 -8.15 22.39
N ALA A 27 -0.57 -8.51 23.66
CA ALA A 27 -1.30 -7.65 24.59
C ALA A 27 -0.57 -6.32 24.83
N VAL A 28 0.76 -6.34 25.00
CA VAL A 28 1.57 -5.12 25.14
C VAL A 28 1.47 -4.24 23.87
N PHE A 29 1.61 -4.84 22.69
CA PHE A 29 1.47 -4.09 21.44
C PHE A 29 0.06 -3.53 21.23
N SER A 30 -0.97 -4.31 21.58
CA SER A 30 -2.37 -3.86 21.50
C SER A 30 -2.61 -2.64 22.40
N THR A 31 -2.16 -2.71 23.67
CA THR A 31 -2.26 -1.56 24.60
C THR A 31 -1.53 -0.32 24.08
N PHE A 32 -0.34 -0.51 23.53
CA PHE A 32 0.44 0.60 22.95
C PHE A 32 -0.25 1.19 21.72
N THR A 33 -0.74 0.34 20.82
CA THR A 33 -1.48 0.77 19.63
C THR A 33 -2.74 1.54 20.03
N GLN A 34 -3.51 1.00 20.97
CA GLN A 34 -4.73 1.66 21.46
C GLN A 34 -4.44 3.03 22.07
N PHE A 35 -3.37 3.16 22.87
CA PHE A 35 -2.93 4.45 23.40
C PHE A 35 -2.70 5.49 22.28
N PHE A 36 -2.01 5.10 21.19
CA PHE A 36 -1.79 6.00 20.06
C PHE A 36 -3.06 6.32 19.28
N LEU A 37 -3.93 5.35 19.08
CA LEU A 37 -5.20 5.56 18.39
C LEU A 37 -6.12 6.50 19.17
N GLU A 38 -6.20 6.35 20.49
CA GLU A 38 -7.08 7.18 21.33
C GLU A 38 -6.57 8.60 21.55
N ASN A 39 -5.25 8.81 21.52
CA ASN A 39 -4.67 10.13 21.84
C ASN A 39 -4.16 10.91 20.62
N PHE A 40 -3.95 10.25 19.47
CA PHE A 40 -3.32 10.86 18.28
C PHE A 40 -4.07 10.59 16.98
N ASP A 41 -5.31 10.13 17.01
CA ASP A 41 -6.11 9.82 15.82
C ASP A 41 -6.21 11.03 14.86
N SER A 42 -6.63 12.16 15.38
CA SER A 42 -6.79 13.40 14.60
C SER A 42 -5.44 13.89 14.04
N GLN A 43 -4.36 13.73 14.79
CA GLN A 43 -3.02 14.14 14.35
C GLN A 43 -2.52 13.28 13.17
N PHE A 44 -2.83 11.99 13.12
CA PHE A 44 -2.51 11.14 11.97
C PHE A 44 -3.26 11.60 10.70
N ILE A 45 -4.55 11.91 10.84
CA ILE A 45 -5.37 12.42 9.73
C ILE A 45 -4.84 13.79 9.27
N GLN A 46 -4.63 14.72 10.20
CA GLN A 46 -4.12 16.06 9.90
C GLN A 46 -2.73 16.03 9.26
N LEU A 47 -1.84 15.15 9.75
CA LEU A 47 -0.51 14.97 9.15
C LEU A 47 -0.59 14.52 7.70
N SER A 48 -1.44 13.53 7.40
CA SER A 48 -1.60 13.05 6.02
C SER A 48 -2.17 14.13 5.10
N SER A 49 -3.11 14.91 5.60
CA SER A 49 -3.71 16.04 4.88
C SER A 49 -2.70 17.17 4.66
N LEU A 50 -1.87 17.47 5.66
CA LEU A 50 -0.78 18.44 5.52
C LEU A 50 0.23 17.98 4.46
N LEU A 51 0.60 16.70 4.44
CA LEU A 51 1.49 16.15 3.40
C LEU A 51 0.89 16.27 2.01
N LEU A 52 -0.42 16.03 1.86
CA LEU A 52 -1.13 16.24 0.58
C LEU A 52 -1.12 17.71 0.16
N LEU A 53 -1.44 18.63 1.06
CA LEU A 53 -1.41 20.07 0.77
C LEU A 53 0.01 20.53 0.40
N MET A 54 1.02 20.09 1.14
CA MET A 54 2.42 20.39 0.82
C MET A 54 2.81 19.85 -0.56
N ALA A 55 2.39 18.64 -0.91
CA ALA A 55 2.65 18.05 -2.24
C ALA A 55 2.03 18.89 -3.35
N ILE A 56 0.78 19.34 -3.17
CA ILE A 56 0.08 20.22 -4.12
C ILE A 56 0.84 21.55 -4.27
N VAL A 57 1.14 22.23 -3.16
CA VAL A 57 1.85 23.52 -3.17
C VAL A 57 3.22 23.39 -3.84
N VAL A 58 3.98 22.35 -3.53
CA VAL A 58 5.29 22.11 -4.16
C VAL A 58 5.14 21.81 -5.66
N ALA A 59 4.14 21.02 -6.06
CA ALA A 59 3.92 20.66 -7.45
C ALA A 59 3.53 21.87 -8.33
N ILE A 60 2.70 22.78 -7.83
CA ILE A 60 2.27 23.98 -8.59
C ILE A 60 3.31 25.11 -8.56
N SER A 61 4.15 25.17 -7.53
CA SER A 61 5.18 26.18 -7.35
C SER A 61 6.31 26.09 -8.37
N PRO A 62 7.19 27.12 -8.48
CA PRO A 62 8.42 27.03 -9.28
C PRO A 62 9.34 25.88 -8.90
N ILE A 63 9.34 25.43 -7.62
CA ILE A 63 10.09 24.27 -7.12
C ILE A 63 9.71 23.00 -7.90
N GLY A 64 8.46 22.87 -8.32
CA GLY A 64 7.98 21.73 -9.12
C GLY A 64 8.71 21.54 -10.45
N LYS A 65 9.37 22.57 -10.98
CA LYS A 65 10.17 22.49 -12.22
C LYS A 65 11.57 21.92 -11.99
N MET A 66 12.04 21.87 -10.76
CA MET A 66 13.39 21.37 -10.43
C MET A 66 13.50 19.88 -10.75
N ILE A 67 14.67 19.46 -11.23
CA ILE A 67 14.95 18.07 -11.61
C ILE A 67 15.61 17.33 -10.43
N ILE A 68 15.10 16.16 -10.11
CA ILE A 68 15.69 15.24 -9.14
C ILE A 68 17.04 14.75 -9.66
N GLY A 69 18.12 15.17 -9.02
CA GLY A 69 19.50 14.88 -9.43
C GLY A 69 20.16 15.99 -10.27
N GLY A 70 19.48 17.16 -10.42
CA GLY A 70 19.99 18.31 -11.14
C GLY A 70 19.71 18.29 -12.64
N HIS A 71 20.04 19.38 -13.35
CA HIS A 71 19.70 19.57 -14.77
C HIS A 71 20.30 18.53 -15.71
N GLU A 72 21.47 18.00 -15.41
CA GLU A 72 22.17 16.97 -16.20
C GLU A 72 21.66 15.54 -15.93
N ALA A 73 20.77 15.35 -14.96
CA ALA A 73 20.28 14.03 -14.62
C ALA A 73 19.34 13.49 -15.70
N LYS A 74 19.68 12.29 -16.18
CA LYS A 74 18.87 11.58 -17.18
C LYS A 74 17.96 10.54 -16.50
N THR A 75 16.77 10.34 -17.05
CA THR A 75 15.86 9.28 -16.60
C THR A 75 16.40 7.91 -16.99
N GLU A 76 16.41 6.97 -16.05
CA GLU A 76 16.85 5.60 -16.29
C GLU A 76 15.76 4.73 -16.95
N PHE A 77 14.49 5.03 -16.67
CA PHE A 77 13.35 4.26 -17.12
C PHE A 77 12.45 5.05 -18.06
N SER A 78 11.87 4.37 -19.06
CA SER A 78 10.78 4.95 -19.88
C SER A 78 9.61 5.34 -18.98
N PHE A 79 8.74 6.24 -19.46
CA PHE A 79 7.59 6.71 -18.69
C PHE A 79 6.67 5.54 -18.26
N ALA A 80 6.32 4.66 -19.20
CA ALA A 80 5.45 3.51 -18.94
C ALA A 80 6.06 2.54 -17.92
N SER A 81 7.37 2.20 -18.02
CA SER A 81 8.02 1.34 -17.03
C SER A 81 8.09 1.97 -15.65
N TRP A 82 8.32 3.28 -15.58
CA TRP A 82 8.34 4.03 -14.33
C TRP A 82 6.98 4.02 -13.66
N ILE A 83 5.89 4.28 -14.41
CA ILE A 83 4.52 4.21 -13.86
C ILE A 83 4.17 2.80 -13.38
N ALA A 84 4.48 1.75 -14.15
CA ALA A 84 4.26 0.37 -13.73
C ALA A 84 4.99 0.04 -12.41
N MET A 85 6.23 0.52 -12.24
CA MET A 85 7.00 0.34 -11.01
C MET A 85 6.44 1.18 -9.84
N LEU A 86 5.99 2.42 -10.09
CA LEU A 86 5.32 3.24 -9.07
C LEU A 86 4.05 2.54 -8.57
N PHE A 87 3.23 2.06 -9.50
CA PHE A 87 1.99 1.37 -9.18
C PHE A 87 2.23 0.14 -8.30
N THR A 88 3.10 -0.76 -8.74
CA THR A 88 3.34 -2.01 -8.00
C THR A 88 4.11 -1.83 -6.69
N ALA A 89 4.78 -0.69 -6.49
CA ALA A 89 5.49 -0.39 -5.24
C ALA A 89 4.56 -0.18 -4.04
N GLY A 90 3.36 0.34 -4.28
CA GLY A 90 2.41 0.65 -3.22
C GLY A 90 1.06 -0.08 -3.34
N MET A 91 0.80 -0.71 -4.48
CA MET A 91 -0.44 -1.44 -4.76
C MET A 91 -0.20 -2.95 -4.71
N GLY A 92 0.30 -3.43 -3.61
CA GLY A 92 0.59 -4.85 -3.43
C GLY A 92 -0.67 -5.73 -3.32
N SER A 93 -0.53 -6.87 -2.67
CA SER A 93 -1.62 -7.82 -2.39
C SER A 93 -2.81 -7.19 -1.63
N GLY A 94 -2.59 -6.07 -0.93
CA GLY A 94 -3.64 -5.33 -0.23
C GLY A 94 -4.78 -4.88 -1.15
N LEU A 95 -4.49 -4.41 -2.37
CA LEU A 95 -5.53 -4.00 -3.32
C LEU A 95 -6.41 -5.18 -3.74
N ILE A 96 -5.83 -6.37 -3.90
CA ILE A 96 -6.60 -7.59 -4.21
C ILE A 96 -7.42 -8.02 -3.00
N PHE A 97 -6.82 -8.01 -1.80
CA PHE A 97 -7.48 -8.38 -0.56
C PHE A 97 -8.71 -7.49 -0.29
N TRP A 98 -8.52 -6.17 -0.32
CA TRP A 98 -9.53 -5.20 0.05
C TRP A 98 -10.45 -4.79 -1.10
N GLY A 99 -10.17 -5.23 -2.35
CA GLY A 99 -10.88 -4.80 -3.55
C GLY A 99 -12.39 -5.02 -3.54
N VAL A 100 -12.85 -6.05 -2.84
CA VAL A 100 -14.27 -6.32 -2.60
C VAL A 100 -14.61 -6.08 -1.12
N ALA A 101 -13.77 -6.56 -0.21
CA ALA A 101 -14.09 -6.65 1.21
C ALA A 101 -14.36 -5.28 1.85
N GLU A 102 -13.51 -4.28 1.61
CA GLU A 102 -13.63 -2.98 2.26
C GLU A 102 -14.86 -2.17 1.83
N PRO A 103 -15.12 -1.93 0.52
CA PRO A 103 -16.31 -1.20 0.13
C PRO A 103 -17.61 -1.92 0.51
N VAL A 104 -17.64 -3.25 0.43
CA VAL A 104 -18.79 -4.06 0.85
C VAL A 104 -19.01 -3.90 2.36
N TYR A 105 -17.95 -3.94 3.16
CA TYR A 105 -18.05 -3.71 4.60
C TYR A 105 -18.58 -2.31 4.92
N HIS A 106 -18.07 -1.25 4.27
CA HIS A 106 -18.53 0.12 4.48
C HIS A 106 -19.96 0.36 4.02
N PHE A 107 -20.41 -0.39 3.01
CA PHE A 107 -21.81 -0.37 2.59
C PHE A 107 -22.75 -0.99 3.64
N VAL A 108 -22.34 -2.13 4.22
CA VAL A 108 -23.14 -2.83 5.25
C VAL A 108 -23.07 -2.13 6.61
N ASN A 109 -21.89 -1.57 6.95
CA ASN A 109 -21.58 -0.94 8.22
C ASN A 109 -21.08 0.51 7.99
N PRO A 110 -21.91 1.40 7.46
CA PRO A 110 -21.48 2.76 7.14
C PRO A 110 -21.10 3.53 8.41
N PRO A 111 -20.06 4.38 8.36
CA PRO A 111 -19.79 5.32 9.45
C PRO A 111 -20.99 6.25 9.66
N ALA A 112 -21.23 6.68 10.91
CA ALA A 112 -22.41 7.44 11.27
C ALA A 112 -22.59 8.72 10.45
N PHE A 113 -21.49 9.40 10.10
CA PHE A 113 -21.53 10.63 9.28
C PHE A 113 -21.93 10.39 7.81
N LEU A 114 -21.90 9.13 7.33
CA LEU A 114 -22.39 8.78 6.00
C LEU A 114 -23.85 8.33 5.99
N GLN A 115 -24.47 8.08 7.15
CA GLN A 115 -25.80 7.45 7.21
C GLN A 115 -26.92 8.34 6.67
N ASP A 116 -26.81 9.66 6.80
CA ASP A 116 -27.86 10.57 6.37
C ASP A 116 -27.78 10.95 4.88
N ASP A 117 -26.56 11.15 4.35
CA ASP A 117 -26.34 11.64 2.98
C ASP A 117 -25.71 10.58 2.02
N PHE A 118 -25.10 9.54 2.57
CA PHE A 118 -24.19 8.65 1.82
C PHE A 118 -24.48 7.15 2.01
N SER A 119 -25.68 6.76 2.45
CA SER A 119 -26.10 5.35 2.59
C SER A 119 -26.15 4.58 1.27
N SER A 120 -25.38 5.02 0.29
CA SER A 120 -25.31 4.51 -1.07
C SER A 120 -23.99 3.77 -1.33
N VAL A 121 -23.99 2.96 -2.37
CA VAL A 121 -22.78 2.32 -2.90
C VAL A 121 -21.67 3.35 -3.18
N SER A 122 -22.05 4.54 -3.67
CA SER A 122 -21.09 5.63 -3.95
C SER A 122 -20.42 6.19 -2.69
N GLY A 123 -21.14 6.25 -1.55
CA GLY A 123 -20.55 6.67 -0.28
C GLY A 123 -19.53 5.64 0.26
N ALA A 124 -19.87 4.36 0.22
CA ALA A 124 -18.96 3.29 0.62
C ALA A 124 -17.68 3.26 -0.24
N LEU A 125 -17.78 3.51 -1.53
CA LEU A 125 -16.64 3.65 -2.43
C LEU A 125 -15.86 4.93 -2.15
N ALA A 126 -16.52 6.06 -1.87
CA ALA A 126 -15.86 7.33 -1.59
C ALA A 126 -14.95 7.26 -0.36
N ILE A 127 -15.41 6.62 0.74
CA ILE A 127 -14.58 6.44 1.94
C ILE A 127 -13.42 5.46 1.68
N THR A 128 -13.64 4.42 0.88
CA THR A 128 -12.57 3.53 0.43
C THR A 128 -11.52 4.29 -0.40
N TYR A 129 -11.94 5.23 -1.26
CA TYR A 129 -11.00 6.06 -2.01
C TYR A 129 -10.18 7.00 -1.10
N PHE A 130 -10.75 7.43 0.03
CA PHE A 130 -9.99 8.17 1.03
C PHE A 130 -8.84 7.33 1.61
N HIS A 131 -9.09 6.06 1.91
CA HIS A 131 -8.08 5.15 2.46
C HIS A 131 -6.97 4.77 1.45
N TRP A 132 -7.29 4.73 0.15
CA TRP A 132 -6.39 4.24 -0.91
C TRP A 132 -5.99 5.30 -1.94
N GLY A 133 -6.45 6.53 -1.76
CA GLY A 133 -6.28 7.60 -2.75
C GLY A 133 -5.26 8.66 -2.35
N LEU A 134 -5.66 9.93 -2.49
CA LEU A 134 -4.76 11.08 -2.44
C LEU A 134 -3.91 11.16 -1.17
N HIS A 135 -4.50 10.93 0.01
CA HIS A 135 -3.80 11.03 1.29
C HIS A 135 -2.72 9.96 1.44
N ALA A 136 -3.09 8.72 1.14
CA ALA A 136 -2.20 7.57 1.17
C ALA A 136 -0.97 7.77 0.28
N TRP A 137 -1.20 8.18 -0.96
CA TRP A 137 -0.12 8.38 -1.93
C TRP A 137 0.69 9.65 -1.68
N ALA A 138 0.11 10.66 -1.04
CA ALA A 138 0.85 11.84 -0.60
C ALA A 138 1.91 11.51 0.47
N ILE A 139 1.61 10.57 1.39
CA ILE A 139 2.58 10.07 2.37
C ILE A 139 3.81 9.50 1.66
N TYR A 140 3.60 8.60 0.70
CA TYR A 140 4.70 8.00 -0.07
C TYR A 140 5.44 9.02 -0.94
N ALA A 141 4.70 9.90 -1.63
CA ALA A 141 5.26 10.89 -2.51
C ALA A 141 6.15 11.88 -1.75
N MET A 142 5.71 12.37 -0.60
CA MET A 142 6.49 13.31 0.21
C MET A 142 7.71 12.64 0.83
N ALA A 143 7.57 11.44 1.40
CA ALA A 143 8.71 10.67 1.90
C ALA A 143 9.75 10.41 0.79
N GLY A 144 9.29 9.94 -0.38
CA GLY A 144 10.14 9.69 -1.54
C GLY A 144 10.81 10.94 -2.09
N LEU A 145 10.10 12.06 -2.16
CA LEU A 145 10.64 13.34 -2.61
C LEU A 145 11.78 13.83 -1.71
N VAL A 146 11.56 13.84 -0.40
CA VAL A 146 12.56 14.24 0.57
C VAL A 146 13.81 13.38 0.44
N MET A 147 13.64 12.06 0.40
CA MET A 147 14.77 11.13 0.25
C MET A 147 15.48 11.30 -1.11
N ALA A 148 14.73 11.46 -2.21
CA ALA A 148 15.28 11.70 -3.54
C ALA A 148 16.09 12.99 -3.60
N TRP A 149 15.55 14.07 -3.06
CA TRP A 149 16.21 15.36 -3.03
C TRP A 149 17.55 15.32 -2.30
N PHE A 150 17.56 14.80 -1.08
CA PHE A 150 18.79 14.71 -0.31
C PHE A 150 19.79 13.71 -0.90
N ALA A 151 19.32 12.60 -1.47
CA ALA A 151 20.20 11.62 -2.08
C ALA A 151 20.85 12.13 -3.37
N TYR A 152 20.08 12.70 -4.27
CA TYR A 152 20.56 13.02 -5.63
C TYR A 152 20.99 14.48 -5.80
N ASN A 153 20.34 15.44 -5.13
CA ASN A 153 20.71 16.86 -5.24
C ASN A 153 21.69 17.31 -4.15
N ARG A 154 21.82 16.53 -3.05
CA ARG A 154 22.73 16.83 -1.92
C ARG A 154 23.77 15.73 -1.67
N ASN A 155 23.87 14.73 -2.53
CA ASN A 155 24.82 13.60 -2.45
C ASN A 155 24.82 12.88 -1.08
N ARG A 156 23.64 12.69 -0.48
CA ARG A 156 23.46 11.95 0.76
C ARG A 156 23.01 10.51 0.49
N SER A 157 22.94 9.66 1.51
CA SER A 157 22.39 8.31 1.36
C SER A 157 20.86 8.33 1.32
N LEU A 158 20.24 7.29 0.73
CA LEU A 158 18.78 7.07 0.71
C LEU A 158 18.26 6.55 2.07
N ARG A 159 18.81 7.01 3.19
CA ARG A 159 18.32 6.70 4.54
C ARG A 159 17.51 7.87 5.08
N ILE A 160 16.54 7.58 5.95
CA ILE A 160 15.73 8.62 6.60
C ILE A 160 16.63 9.57 7.37
N SER A 161 17.55 9.05 8.19
CA SER A 161 18.48 9.84 8.97
C SER A 161 19.32 10.82 8.14
N ALA A 162 19.66 10.45 6.91
CA ALA A 162 20.45 11.28 6.02
C ALA A 162 19.69 12.50 5.49
N SER A 163 18.35 12.48 5.53
CA SER A 163 17.55 13.65 5.16
C SER A 163 17.60 14.76 6.21
N PHE A 164 17.87 14.43 7.47
CA PHE A 164 17.92 15.42 8.56
C PHE A 164 19.29 16.06 8.75
N SER A 165 20.39 15.29 8.70
CA SER A 165 21.74 15.83 8.91
C SER A 165 22.78 15.15 8.05
N ALA A 166 23.81 15.92 7.65
CA ALA A 166 25.02 15.39 7.00
C ALA A 166 25.97 14.75 8.04
N GLU A 167 25.97 15.23 9.27
CA GLU A 167 26.94 14.88 10.34
C GLU A 167 26.65 13.53 11.02
N LYS A 168 25.51 12.92 10.76
CA LYS A 168 25.09 11.61 11.30
C LYS A 168 25.23 11.46 12.82
N PRO A 169 24.64 12.37 13.63
CA PRO A 169 24.68 12.19 15.07
C PRO A 169 24.03 10.85 15.45
N LYS A 170 24.53 10.21 16.52
CA LYS A 170 24.12 8.85 16.92
C LYS A 170 22.62 8.70 17.14
N TRP A 171 21.94 9.73 17.63
CA TRP A 171 20.49 9.69 17.85
C TRP A 171 19.68 9.55 16.55
N LEU A 172 20.16 10.06 15.41
CA LEU A 172 19.51 9.88 14.12
C LEU A 172 19.52 8.41 13.64
N SER A 173 20.45 7.59 14.14
CA SER A 173 20.41 6.15 13.83
C SER A 173 19.21 5.45 14.46
N MET A 174 18.60 6.03 15.50
CA MET A 174 17.32 5.53 16.06
C MET A 174 16.17 5.69 15.06
N LEU A 175 16.16 6.77 14.25
CA LEU A 175 15.16 6.91 13.19
C LEU A 175 15.28 5.81 12.13
N ASP A 176 16.50 5.46 11.74
CA ASP A 176 16.72 4.35 10.79
C ASP A 176 16.30 3.00 11.43
N LEU A 177 16.52 2.82 12.73
CA LEU A 177 16.08 1.62 13.46
C LEU A 177 14.56 1.55 13.55
N LEU A 178 13.90 2.65 13.94
CA LEU A 178 12.44 2.73 13.98
C LEU A 178 11.83 2.45 12.60
N ALA A 179 12.44 2.97 11.53
CA ALA A 179 12.03 2.66 10.17
C ALA A 179 12.12 1.17 9.85
N VAL A 180 13.22 0.50 10.25
CA VAL A 180 13.36 -0.96 10.05
C VAL A 180 12.30 -1.73 10.84
N ILE A 181 12.04 -1.35 12.08
CA ILE A 181 10.98 -1.96 12.91
C ILE A 181 9.62 -1.78 12.23
N ALA A 182 9.27 -0.57 11.81
CA ALA A 182 8.02 -0.27 11.12
C ALA A 182 7.86 -1.12 9.83
N ILE A 183 8.92 -1.23 9.02
CA ILE A 183 8.94 -2.07 7.81
C ILE A 183 8.69 -3.53 8.17
N VAL A 184 9.35 -4.07 9.18
CA VAL A 184 9.20 -5.48 9.59
C VAL A 184 7.75 -5.77 10.01
N PHE A 185 7.14 -4.89 10.82
CA PHE A 185 5.74 -5.05 11.22
C PHE A 185 4.77 -4.88 10.06
N GLY A 186 4.98 -3.88 9.20
CA GLY A 186 4.18 -3.69 7.99
C GLY A 186 4.23 -4.90 7.06
N MET A 187 5.42 -5.46 6.83
CA MET A 187 5.61 -6.67 6.02
C MET A 187 4.95 -7.88 6.67
N ALA A 188 5.10 -8.09 7.98
CA ALA A 188 4.50 -9.20 8.68
C ALA A 188 2.97 -9.17 8.56
N GLY A 189 2.33 -8.02 8.75
CA GLY A 189 0.89 -7.84 8.55
C GLY A 189 0.45 -8.13 7.11
N THR A 190 1.18 -7.61 6.11
CA THR A 190 0.89 -7.88 4.70
C THR A 190 1.03 -9.36 4.36
N PHE A 191 2.07 -10.04 4.84
CA PHE A 191 2.25 -11.48 4.63
C PHE A 191 1.14 -12.28 5.29
N ALA A 192 0.75 -11.95 6.52
CA ALA A 192 -0.34 -12.61 7.23
C ALA A 192 -1.66 -12.52 6.45
N ASN A 193 -2.04 -11.30 6.01
CA ASN A 193 -3.23 -11.08 5.20
C ASN A 193 -3.18 -11.82 3.86
N THR A 194 -2.02 -11.80 3.18
CA THR A 194 -1.87 -12.47 1.89
C THR A 194 -1.94 -13.99 2.02
N VAL A 195 -1.30 -14.55 3.05
CA VAL A 195 -1.35 -16.00 3.33
C VAL A 195 -2.77 -16.43 3.67
N ALA A 196 -3.50 -15.66 4.50
CA ALA A 196 -4.89 -15.92 4.81
C ALA A 196 -5.75 -15.90 3.54
N LEU A 197 -5.59 -14.89 2.67
CA LEU A 197 -6.35 -14.78 1.43
C LEU A 197 -6.01 -15.93 0.44
N ILE A 198 -4.74 -16.32 0.32
CA ILE A 198 -4.36 -17.46 -0.52
C ILE A 198 -4.97 -18.76 0.02
N GLN A 199 -4.92 -18.98 1.34
CA GLN A 199 -5.55 -20.13 1.96
C GLN A 199 -7.04 -20.17 1.65
N THR A 200 -7.78 -19.11 1.95
CA THR A 200 -9.21 -19.00 1.65
C THR A 200 -9.50 -19.22 0.18
N GLY A 201 -8.70 -18.64 -0.72
CA GLY A 201 -8.89 -18.79 -2.16
C GLY A 201 -8.69 -20.22 -2.64
N VAL A 202 -7.72 -20.95 -2.12
CA VAL A 202 -7.52 -22.36 -2.43
C VAL A 202 -8.66 -23.20 -1.87
N GLU A 203 -9.06 -23.00 -0.61
CA GLU A 203 -10.16 -23.72 0.03
C GLU A 203 -11.48 -23.52 -0.71
N GLN A 204 -11.82 -22.30 -1.05
CA GLN A 204 -13.04 -21.98 -1.81
C GLN A 204 -13.02 -22.53 -3.24
N SER A 205 -11.86 -22.51 -3.90
CA SER A 205 -11.75 -22.95 -5.29
C SER A 205 -11.65 -24.47 -5.46
N THR A 206 -11.13 -25.18 -4.45
CA THR A 206 -10.85 -26.63 -4.57
C THR A 206 -11.66 -27.49 -3.63
N GLY A 207 -12.29 -26.92 -2.62
CA GLY A 207 -12.95 -27.65 -1.51
C GLY A 207 -11.98 -28.35 -0.56
N LEU A 208 -10.66 -28.17 -0.72
CA LEU A 208 -9.66 -28.78 0.13
C LEU A 208 -9.52 -27.98 1.43
N ASN A 209 -9.56 -28.63 2.58
CA ASN A 209 -9.24 -27.99 3.86
C ASN A 209 -7.71 -27.96 4.05
N ILE A 210 -7.09 -26.82 3.84
CA ILE A 210 -5.65 -26.60 3.97
C ILE A 210 -5.28 -25.71 5.17
N GLY A 211 -6.19 -25.52 6.12
CA GLY A 211 -6.07 -24.67 7.30
C GLY A 211 -4.96 -25.05 8.29
N SER A 212 -4.09 -26.01 7.96
CA SER A 212 -3.01 -26.43 8.85
C SER A 212 -1.93 -25.37 9.02
N GLN A 213 -1.37 -25.27 10.23
CA GLN A 213 -0.24 -24.38 10.52
C GLN A 213 0.98 -24.69 9.62
N SER A 214 1.23 -25.96 9.33
CA SER A 214 2.32 -26.39 8.45
C SER A 214 2.16 -25.84 7.03
N PHE A 215 0.94 -25.82 6.49
CA PHE A 215 0.66 -25.23 5.18
C PHE A 215 0.96 -23.72 5.17
N ARG A 216 0.49 -23.00 6.20
CA ARG A 216 0.75 -21.55 6.34
C ARG A 216 2.24 -21.24 6.41
N ILE A 217 3.00 -22.02 7.21
CA ILE A 217 4.46 -21.86 7.31
C ILE A 217 5.12 -22.15 5.95
N GLY A 218 4.74 -23.24 5.29
CA GLY A 218 5.25 -23.58 3.96
C GLY A 218 5.01 -22.47 2.94
N LEU A 219 3.81 -21.89 2.93
CA LEU A 219 3.46 -20.79 2.05
C LEU A 219 4.27 -19.52 2.35
N ILE A 220 4.47 -19.16 3.63
CA ILE A 220 5.33 -18.05 4.04
C ILE A 220 6.76 -18.26 3.54
N VAL A 221 7.31 -19.48 3.70
CA VAL A 221 8.68 -19.80 3.22
C VAL A 221 8.77 -19.68 1.71
N ILE A 222 7.81 -20.18 0.95
CA ILE A 222 7.78 -20.06 -0.52
C ILE A 222 7.75 -18.59 -0.94
N ILE A 223 6.85 -17.79 -0.35
CA ILE A 223 6.75 -16.36 -0.65
C ILE A 223 8.05 -15.62 -0.31
N ALA A 224 8.65 -15.91 0.86
CA ALA A 224 9.92 -15.32 1.27
C ALA A 224 11.08 -15.70 0.33
N MET A 225 11.11 -16.93 -0.17
CA MET A 225 12.08 -17.35 -1.18
C MET A 225 11.89 -16.60 -2.50
N LEU A 226 10.67 -16.51 -3.01
CA LEU A 226 10.36 -15.79 -4.26
C LEU A 226 10.73 -14.31 -4.14
N PHE A 227 10.39 -13.68 -3.02
CA PHE A 227 10.79 -12.32 -2.70
C PHE A 227 12.31 -12.14 -2.72
N THR A 228 13.03 -13.05 -2.08
CA THR A 228 14.50 -13.00 -2.01
C THR A 228 15.14 -13.18 -3.40
N LEU A 229 14.66 -14.15 -4.18
CA LEU A 229 15.15 -14.39 -5.56
C LEU A 229 14.88 -13.19 -6.47
N SER A 230 13.69 -12.59 -6.41
CA SER A 230 13.36 -11.38 -7.17
C SER A 230 14.28 -10.22 -6.80
N SER A 231 14.58 -10.08 -5.51
CA SER A 231 15.48 -9.03 -5.00
C SER A 231 16.93 -9.24 -5.47
N ILE A 232 17.42 -10.47 -5.49
CA ILE A 232 18.78 -10.82 -5.98
C ILE A 232 18.88 -10.56 -7.49
N ALA A 233 17.83 -10.84 -8.27
CA ALA A 233 17.81 -10.58 -9.71
C ALA A 233 17.94 -9.09 -10.09
N GLY A 234 17.70 -8.20 -9.13
CA GLY A 234 17.93 -6.76 -9.26
C GLY A 234 16.84 -5.99 -9.97
N LEU A 235 17.03 -4.66 -10.00
CA LEU A 235 15.98 -3.71 -10.42
C LEU A 235 15.53 -3.89 -11.88
N ASN A 236 16.46 -4.06 -12.79
CA ASN A 236 16.18 -4.07 -14.24
C ASN A 236 15.59 -5.38 -14.75
N GLN A 237 16.05 -6.52 -14.23
CA GLN A 237 15.64 -7.83 -14.72
C GLN A 237 14.52 -8.47 -13.88
N GLY A 238 14.58 -8.32 -12.57
CA GLY A 238 13.58 -8.87 -11.66
C GLY A 238 12.38 -7.91 -11.51
N ILE A 239 12.59 -6.85 -10.74
CA ILE A 239 11.51 -5.96 -10.28
C ILE A 239 10.76 -5.29 -11.44
N LYS A 240 11.46 -4.71 -12.42
CA LYS A 240 10.82 -4.03 -13.55
C LYS A 240 9.92 -4.96 -14.38
N ARG A 241 10.42 -6.16 -14.73
CA ARG A 241 9.63 -7.11 -15.55
C ARG A 241 8.42 -7.63 -14.80
N LEU A 242 8.62 -7.95 -13.53
CA LEU A 242 7.53 -8.45 -12.68
C LEU A 242 6.47 -7.35 -12.43
N SER A 243 6.91 -6.10 -12.22
CA SER A 243 5.99 -4.95 -12.11
C SER A 243 5.17 -4.73 -13.37
N GLN A 244 5.79 -4.83 -14.54
CA GLN A 244 5.09 -4.71 -15.82
C GLN A 244 4.08 -5.84 -16.02
N PHE A 245 4.47 -7.09 -15.70
CA PHE A 245 3.58 -8.25 -15.76
C PHE A 245 2.38 -8.06 -14.82
N ASN A 246 2.63 -7.75 -13.54
CA ASN A 246 1.58 -7.57 -12.54
C ASN A 246 0.63 -6.44 -12.94
N SER A 247 1.15 -5.28 -13.38
CA SER A 247 0.30 -4.15 -13.81
C SER A 247 -0.58 -4.52 -15.00
N LEU A 248 -0.02 -5.18 -16.02
CA LEU A 248 -0.78 -5.63 -17.17
C LEU A 248 -1.86 -6.64 -16.77
N PHE A 249 -1.49 -7.61 -15.94
CA PHE A 249 -2.39 -8.67 -15.51
C PHE A 249 -3.55 -8.13 -14.65
N MET A 250 -3.27 -7.17 -13.74
CA MET A 250 -4.30 -6.47 -12.97
C MET A 250 -5.25 -5.68 -13.88
N ILE A 251 -4.73 -4.97 -14.89
CA ILE A 251 -5.56 -4.24 -15.85
C ILE A 251 -6.46 -5.19 -16.63
N VAL A 252 -5.92 -6.31 -17.13
CA VAL A 252 -6.70 -7.32 -17.86
C VAL A 252 -7.80 -7.89 -16.98
N MET A 253 -7.48 -8.24 -15.72
CA MET A 253 -8.46 -8.76 -14.77
C MET A 253 -9.56 -7.75 -14.46
N LEU A 254 -9.21 -6.49 -14.23
CA LEU A 254 -10.16 -5.40 -13.97
C LEU A 254 -11.10 -5.19 -15.18
N VAL A 255 -10.53 -5.08 -16.37
CA VAL A 255 -11.33 -4.90 -17.61
C VAL A 255 -12.26 -6.09 -17.84
N ALA A 256 -11.77 -7.31 -17.63
CA ALA A 256 -12.59 -8.51 -17.77
C ALA A 256 -13.77 -8.52 -16.77
N VAL A 257 -13.54 -8.16 -15.51
CA VAL A 257 -14.62 -8.07 -14.50
C VAL A 257 -15.65 -7.03 -14.91
N ILE A 258 -15.22 -5.82 -15.28
CA ILE A 258 -16.14 -4.73 -15.68
C ILE A 258 -17.00 -5.16 -16.89
N LEU A 259 -16.38 -5.77 -17.91
CA LEU A 259 -17.08 -6.21 -19.12
C LEU A 259 -18.05 -7.36 -18.89
N LEU A 260 -17.73 -8.25 -17.95
CA LEU A 260 -18.57 -9.44 -17.66
C LEU A 260 -19.75 -9.13 -16.75
N VAL A 261 -19.65 -8.09 -15.93
CA VAL A 261 -20.71 -7.77 -14.95
C VAL A 261 -21.65 -6.71 -15.51
N ASP A 262 -21.23 -5.46 -15.55
CA ASP A 262 -22.00 -4.33 -16.07
C ASP A 262 -21.09 -3.12 -16.34
N PRO A 263 -20.63 -2.95 -17.59
CA PRO A 263 -19.67 -1.90 -17.93
C PRO A 263 -20.24 -0.48 -17.79
N PHE A 264 -21.52 -0.28 -18.12
CA PHE A 264 -22.14 1.05 -18.08
C PHE A 264 -22.38 1.50 -16.65
N ASN A 265 -22.92 0.64 -15.80
CA ASN A 265 -23.17 0.93 -14.41
C ASN A 265 -21.89 1.11 -13.64
N SER A 266 -20.86 0.28 -13.89
CA SER A 266 -19.53 0.43 -13.27
C SER A 266 -18.89 1.79 -13.56
N LEU A 267 -18.97 2.29 -14.80
CA LEU A 267 -18.44 3.61 -15.17
C LEU A 267 -19.26 4.76 -14.57
N SER A 268 -20.59 4.64 -14.56
CA SER A 268 -21.48 5.64 -13.93
C SER A 268 -21.22 5.73 -12.44
N LEU A 269 -21.12 4.59 -11.76
CA LEU A 269 -20.84 4.51 -10.34
C LEU A 269 -19.45 5.05 -9.99
N MET A 270 -18.44 4.77 -10.82
CA MET A 270 -17.11 5.35 -10.68
C MET A 270 -17.16 6.89 -10.69
N ALA A 271 -17.88 7.46 -11.65
CA ALA A 271 -18.02 8.93 -11.74
C ALA A 271 -18.74 9.51 -10.51
N GLN A 272 -19.86 8.90 -10.09
CA GLN A 272 -20.64 9.32 -8.92
C GLN A 272 -19.78 9.21 -7.65
N SER A 273 -19.14 8.08 -7.41
CA SER A 273 -18.31 7.84 -6.23
C SER A 273 -17.08 8.76 -6.19
N THR A 274 -16.52 9.13 -7.35
CA THR A 274 -15.44 10.12 -7.42
C THR A 274 -15.90 11.50 -7.02
N LEU A 275 -17.11 11.92 -7.45
CA LEU A 275 -17.69 13.18 -7.02
C LEU A 275 -17.98 13.19 -5.52
N GLU A 276 -18.52 12.10 -4.99
CA GLU A 276 -18.74 11.95 -3.54
C GLU A 276 -17.41 11.96 -2.76
N TYR A 277 -16.38 11.32 -3.26
CA TYR A 277 -15.02 11.40 -2.67
C TYR A 277 -14.51 12.84 -2.58
N ILE A 278 -14.66 13.61 -3.67
CA ILE A 278 -14.23 15.03 -3.70
C ILE A 278 -15.04 15.87 -2.68
N LYS A 279 -16.34 15.65 -2.57
CA LYS A 279 -17.20 16.33 -1.57
C LYS A 279 -16.84 15.94 -0.15
N LEU A 280 -16.45 14.67 0.08
CA LEU A 280 -16.10 14.12 1.37
C LEU A 280 -14.73 14.61 1.86
N LEU A 281 -13.79 14.93 0.94
CA LEU A 281 -12.41 15.30 1.26
C LEU A 281 -12.28 16.35 2.37
N PRO A 282 -13.03 17.48 2.37
CA PRO A 282 -12.85 18.50 3.41
C PRO A 282 -13.17 17.98 4.81
N SER A 283 -14.22 17.15 4.97
CA SER A 283 -14.63 16.64 6.27
C SER A 283 -13.67 15.57 6.80
N VAL A 284 -13.31 14.59 5.96
CA VAL A 284 -12.41 13.50 6.40
C VAL A 284 -10.95 13.92 6.53
N SER A 285 -10.53 14.99 5.84
CA SER A 285 -9.14 15.48 5.89
C SER A 285 -8.78 16.15 7.21
N PHE A 286 -9.77 16.64 7.96
CA PHE A 286 -9.53 17.36 9.22
C PHE A 286 -10.12 16.65 10.44
N GLY A 287 -10.71 15.47 10.26
CA GLY A 287 -11.35 14.68 11.32
C GLY A 287 -12.69 15.26 11.80
N ALA A 288 -13.23 16.29 11.11
CA ALA A 288 -14.51 16.88 11.46
C ALA A 288 -15.65 15.91 11.11
N GLY A 289 -16.42 15.50 12.12
CA GLY A 289 -17.62 14.69 11.94
C GLY A 289 -17.42 13.18 11.97
N GLU A 290 -16.20 12.66 12.06
CA GLU A 290 -15.97 11.22 12.19
C GLU A 290 -16.22 10.74 13.63
N PRO A 291 -16.99 9.62 13.83
CA PRO A 291 -17.01 8.96 15.13
C PRO A 291 -15.63 8.39 15.43
N ALA A 292 -15.01 8.81 16.53
CA ALA A 292 -13.64 8.46 16.87
C ALA A 292 -13.35 6.94 16.79
N LYS A 293 -14.25 6.09 17.29
CA LYS A 293 -14.08 4.63 17.26
C LYS A 293 -14.02 4.03 15.85
N TRP A 294 -14.88 4.55 14.94
CA TRP A 294 -14.87 4.07 13.56
C TRP A 294 -13.60 4.53 12.84
N SER A 295 -13.28 5.79 12.95
CA SER A 295 -12.08 6.41 12.38
C SER A 295 -10.81 5.72 12.88
N GLN A 296 -10.69 5.45 14.18
CA GLN A 296 -9.57 4.73 14.77
C GLN A 296 -9.41 3.32 14.21
N GLY A 297 -10.52 2.59 13.97
CA GLY A 297 -10.52 1.24 13.43
C GLY A 297 -10.24 1.15 11.93
N TRP A 298 -10.47 2.23 11.18
CA TRP A 298 -10.35 2.26 9.71
C TRP A 298 -9.41 3.35 9.22
N SER A 299 -9.85 4.60 9.15
CA SER A 299 -9.07 5.68 8.51
C SER A 299 -7.68 5.84 9.15
N VAL A 300 -7.60 5.89 10.47
CA VAL A 300 -6.34 6.07 11.19
C VAL A 300 -5.42 4.87 11.04
N ILE A 301 -5.95 3.64 11.16
CA ILE A 301 -5.18 2.41 10.94
C ILE A 301 -4.60 2.37 9.53
N TYR A 302 -5.38 2.74 8.50
CA TYR A 302 -4.87 2.84 7.13
C TYR A 302 -3.74 3.85 7.01
N LEU A 303 -3.90 5.05 7.56
CA LEU A 303 -2.86 6.09 7.51
C LEU A 303 -1.59 5.66 8.25
N ILE A 304 -1.71 5.01 9.42
CA ILE A 304 -0.58 4.42 10.15
C ILE A 304 0.11 3.35 9.30
N TRP A 305 -0.66 2.52 8.61
CA TRP A 305 -0.10 1.50 7.71
C TRP A 305 0.71 2.13 6.58
N TRP A 306 0.16 3.16 5.92
CA TRP A 306 0.89 3.90 4.88
C TRP A 306 2.16 4.56 5.42
N ILE A 307 2.11 5.16 6.61
CA ILE A 307 3.28 5.74 7.28
C ILE A 307 4.33 4.66 7.60
N ALA A 308 3.92 3.50 8.09
CA ALA A 308 4.82 2.39 8.41
C ALA A 308 5.55 1.84 7.16
N TRP A 309 4.90 1.88 6.00
CA TRP A 309 5.49 1.46 4.72
C TRP A 309 6.31 2.56 4.03
N ALA A 310 6.12 3.83 4.37
CA ALA A 310 6.82 4.94 3.73
C ALA A 310 8.36 4.82 3.77
N PRO A 311 8.99 4.33 4.86
CA PRO A 311 10.43 4.10 4.91
C PRO A 311 10.95 3.07 3.91
N PHE A 312 10.09 2.19 3.44
CA PHE A 312 10.39 1.14 2.46
C PHE A 312 10.08 1.60 1.03
N VAL A 313 8.89 2.14 0.81
CA VAL A 313 8.42 2.58 -0.51
C VAL A 313 9.14 3.86 -0.94
N GLY A 314 9.37 4.81 -0.01
CA GLY A 314 10.01 6.09 -0.29
C GLY A 314 11.36 5.99 -1.00
N PRO A 315 12.35 5.24 -0.48
CA PRO A 315 13.62 5.02 -1.17
C PRO A 315 13.49 4.38 -2.54
N PHE A 316 12.51 3.48 -2.71
CA PHE A 316 12.27 2.84 -3.99
C PHE A 316 11.76 3.82 -5.04
N ILE A 317 10.70 4.55 -4.74
CA ILE A 317 10.17 5.55 -5.68
C ILE A 317 11.17 6.68 -5.94
N ALA A 318 11.97 7.05 -4.93
CA ALA A 318 13.09 7.97 -5.10
C ALA A 318 14.11 7.44 -6.11
N ARG A 319 14.50 6.15 -5.99
CA ARG A 319 15.51 5.51 -6.84
C ARG A 319 15.11 5.46 -8.31
N ILE A 320 13.86 5.13 -8.59
CA ILE A 320 13.36 5.00 -9.97
C ILE A 320 13.02 6.35 -10.62
N SER A 321 13.00 7.43 -9.84
CA SER A 321 12.52 8.75 -10.28
C SER A 321 13.63 9.76 -10.56
N LYS A 322 14.91 9.38 -10.45
CA LYS A 322 16.03 10.27 -10.82
C LYS A 322 15.85 10.78 -12.25
N GLY A 323 16.10 12.07 -12.50
CA GLY A 323 15.94 12.72 -13.79
C GLY A 323 14.52 13.21 -14.09
N ARG A 324 13.53 12.94 -13.21
CA ARG A 324 12.16 13.49 -13.32
C ARG A 324 12.09 14.86 -12.66
N SER A 325 11.19 15.74 -13.13
CA SER A 325 10.88 16.96 -12.40
C SER A 325 10.08 16.64 -11.13
N ILE A 326 10.21 17.48 -10.11
CA ILE A 326 9.46 17.34 -8.85
C ILE A 326 7.96 17.33 -9.14
N ARG A 327 7.47 18.20 -10.04
CA ARG A 327 6.07 18.24 -10.45
C ARG A 327 5.62 16.90 -11.05
N GLN A 328 6.37 16.37 -12.01
CA GLN A 328 6.06 15.10 -12.63
C GLN A 328 6.08 13.97 -11.59
N PHE A 329 7.06 13.98 -10.69
CA PHE A 329 7.17 13.01 -9.62
C PHE A 329 5.93 13.04 -8.71
N LEU A 330 5.58 14.21 -8.15
CA LEU A 330 4.44 14.33 -7.23
C LEU A 330 3.11 14.01 -7.94
N SER A 331 2.88 14.60 -9.11
CA SER A 331 1.62 14.40 -9.83
C SER A 331 1.42 12.94 -10.21
N CYS A 332 2.45 12.29 -10.78
CA CYS A 332 2.31 10.88 -11.18
C CYS A 332 2.24 9.93 -9.98
N THR A 333 3.00 10.19 -8.90
CA THR A 333 3.00 9.32 -7.72
C THR A 333 1.69 9.41 -6.94
N ILE A 334 1.00 10.56 -6.97
CA ILE A 334 -0.26 10.75 -6.24
C ILE A 334 -1.45 10.41 -7.13
N LEU A 335 -1.56 11.04 -8.32
CA LEU A 335 -2.80 10.97 -9.10
C LEU A 335 -3.00 9.63 -9.82
N LEU A 336 -1.93 9.04 -10.39
CA LEU A 336 -2.11 7.81 -11.18
C LEU A 336 -2.50 6.60 -10.33
N PRO A 337 -1.86 6.36 -9.18
CA PRO A 337 -2.32 5.28 -8.31
C PRO A 337 -3.68 5.56 -7.66
N THR A 338 -4.00 6.82 -7.34
CA THR A 338 -5.35 7.19 -6.89
C THR A 338 -6.41 6.83 -7.93
N LEU A 339 -6.17 7.18 -9.19
CA LEU A 339 -7.05 6.81 -10.30
C LEU A 339 -7.16 5.28 -10.45
N ALA A 340 -6.04 4.57 -10.31
CA ALA A 340 -6.05 3.12 -10.36
C ALA A 340 -6.85 2.48 -9.20
N SER A 341 -6.77 3.06 -7.98
CA SER A 341 -7.61 2.64 -6.84
C SER A 341 -9.09 2.88 -7.15
N ILE A 342 -9.44 4.07 -7.67
CA ILE A 342 -10.81 4.40 -8.06
C ILE A 342 -11.35 3.38 -9.06
N LEU A 343 -10.60 3.10 -10.13
CA LEU A 343 -10.97 2.12 -11.14
C LEU A 343 -11.13 0.71 -10.56
N TRP A 344 -10.21 0.31 -9.68
CA TRP A 344 -10.19 -1.02 -9.07
C TRP A 344 -11.41 -1.25 -8.18
N PHE A 345 -11.62 -0.38 -7.21
CA PHE A 345 -12.73 -0.53 -6.25
C PHE A 345 -14.09 -0.35 -6.91
N SER A 346 -14.23 0.57 -7.87
CA SER A 346 -15.47 0.68 -8.66
C SER A 346 -15.73 -0.57 -9.49
N GLY A 347 -14.70 -1.09 -10.15
CA GLY A 347 -14.84 -2.25 -11.02
C GLY A 347 -15.12 -3.54 -10.26
N PHE A 348 -14.56 -3.72 -9.07
CA PHE A 348 -14.78 -4.91 -8.26
C PHE A 348 -16.00 -4.76 -7.35
N ALA A 349 -15.92 -3.95 -6.31
CA ALA A 349 -16.98 -3.83 -5.32
C ALA A 349 -18.22 -3.10 -5.86
N GLY A 350 -18.04 -2.10 -6.72
CA GLY A 350 -19.14 -1.45 -7.40
C GLY A 350 -19.95 -2.44 -8.23
N SER A 351 -19.24 -3.32 -8.94
CA SER A 351 -19.89 -4.41 -9.68
C SER A 351 -20.65 -5.39 -8.78
N VAL A 352 -20.11 -5.72 -7.59
CA VAL A 352 -20.80 -6.58 -6.61
C VAL A 352 -22.09 -5.92 -6.12
N LEU A 353 -21.96 -4.70 -5.58
CA LEU A 353 -23.02 -4.04 -4.81
C LEU A 353 -24.26 -3.65 -5.65
N THR A 354 -24.15 -3.71 -6.97
CA THR A 354 -25.22 -3.38 -7.90
C THR A 354 -25.91 -4.61 -8.52
N GLN A 355 -25.47 -5.82 -8.15
CA GLN A 355 -25.98 -7.06 -8.74
C GLN A 355 -26.94 -7.82 -7.81
N PRO A 356 -27.79 -8.68 -8.36
CA PRO A 356 -28.71 -9.50 -7.56
C PRO A 356 -28.04 -10.41 -6.52
N PHE A 357 -26.78 -10.84 -6.77
CA PHE A 357 -26.01 -11.68 -5.87
C PHE A 357 -25.26 -10.89 -4.76
N ALA A 358 -25.48 -9.59 -4.64
CA ALA A 358 -24.80 -8.75 -3.65
C ALA A 358 -24.96 -9.27 -2.21
N SER A 359 -26.18 -9.76 -1.86
CA SER A 359 -26.47 -10.28 -0.52
C SER A 359 -25.56 -11.45 -0.10
N GLU A 360 -25.21 -12.32 -1.05
CA GLU A 360 -24.34 -13.48 -0.79
C GLU A 360 -22.91 -13.03 -0.49
N VAL A 361 -22.40 -12.07 -1.28
CA VAL A 361 -21.06 -11.53 -1.07
C VAL A 361 -21.00 -10.69 0.21
N MET A 362 -22.05 -9.91 0.52
CA MET A 362 -22.16 -9.17 1.78
C MET A 362 -22.14 -10.10 2.99
N ALA A 363 -22.88 -11.20 2.95
CA ALA A 363 -22.87 -12.22 4.00
C ALA A 363 -21.48 -12.84 4.18
N ALA A 364 -20.78 -13.15 3.08
CA ALA A 364 -19.44 -13.69 3.11
C ALA A 364 -18.44 -12.69 3.74
N VAL A 365 -18.48 -11.41 3.35
CA VAL A 365 -17.61 -10.36 3.92
C VAL A 365 -17.88 -10.16 5.41
N ASN A 366 -19.13 -10.18 5.84
CA ASN A 366 -19.48 -10.07 7.26
C ASN A 366 -19.01 -11.28 8.08
N GLN A 367 -18.93 -12.46 7.47
CA GLN A 367 -18.38 -13.64 8.14
C GLN A 367 -16.86 -13.54 8.26
N GLU A 368 -16.18 -13.24 7.17
CA GLU A 368 -14.72 -13.06 7.12
C GLU A 368 -14.32 -12.27 5.86
N TYR A 369 -13.47 -11.26 5.99
CA TYR A 369 -13.04 -10.41 4.86
C TYR A 369 -12.38 -11.20 3.73
N THR A 370 -11.66 -12.27 4.05
CA THR A 370 -10.99 -13.13 3.07
C THR A 370 -11.94 -13.85 2.11
N LEU A 371 -13.19 -14.05 2.51
CA LEU A 371 -14.21 -14.72 1.71
C LEU A 371 -14.75 -13.83 0.58
N GLY A 372 -14.75 -12.49 0.78
CA GLY A 372 -15.47 -11.57 -0.10
C GLY A 372 -15.06 -11.67 -1.57
N LEU A 373 -13.75 -11.69 -1.86
CA LEU A 373 -13.25 -11.74 -3.24
C LEU A 373 -13.64 -13.06 -3.96
N PHE A 374 -13.46 -14.19 -3.29
CA PHE A 374 -13.72 -15.50 -3.90
C PHE A 374 -15.22 -15.81 -3.98
N SER A 375 -16.03 -15.34 -3.02
CA SER A 375 -17.49 -15.38 -3.13
C SER A 375 -17.99 -14.57 -4.33
N PHE A 376 -17.39 -13.40 -4.59
CA PHE A 376 -17.70 -12.63 -5.80
C PHE A 376 -17.31 -13.42 -7.07
N PHE A 377 -16.11 -13.95 -7.12
CA PHE A 377 -15.68 -14.71 -8.31
C PHE A 377 -16.56 -15.94 -8.56
N ALA A 378 -17.06 -16.59 -7.52
CA ALA A 378 -17.98 -17.72 -7.66
C ALA A 378 -19.29 -17.36 -8.39
N GLN A 379 -19.69 -16.08 -8.39
CA GLN A 379 -20.88 -15.59 -9.10
C GLN A 379 -20.60 -15.27 -10.58
N LEU A 380 -19.32 -15.24 -11.00
CA LEU A 380 -18.95 -14.85 -12.36
C LEU A 380 -18.83 -16.06 -13.29
N PRO A 381 -19.16 -15.88 -14.59
CA PRO A 381 -18.68 -16.78 -15.62
C PRO A 381 -17.15 -16.89 -15.52
N LEU A 382 -16.61 -18.09 -15.57
CA LEU A 382 -15.16 -18.34 -15.43
C LEU A 382 -14.59 -17.98 -14.04
N GLY A 383 -15.39 -17.99 -12.97
CA GLY A 383 -14.98 -17.60 -11.61
C GLY A 383 -13.75 -18.36 -11.10
N MET A 384 -13.58 -19.64 -11.44
CA MET A 384 -12.37 -20.40 -11.14
C MET A 384 -11.12 -19.79 -11.80
N LEU A 385 -11.22 -19.31 -13.04
CA LEU A 385 -10.10 -18.65 -13.73
C LEU A 385 -9.72 -17.34 -13.03
N PHE A 386 -10.71 -16.54 -12.61
CA PHE A 386 -10.46 -15.34 -11.82
C PHE A 386 -9.81 -15.64 -10.46
N SER A 387 -10.25 -16.71 -9.79
CA SER A 387 -9.65 -17.15 -8.52
C SER A 387 -8.18 -17.54 -8.70
N ILE A 388 -7.86 -18.34 -9.73
CA ILE A 388 -6.48 -18.72 -10.06
C ILE A 388 -5.66 -17.48 -10.42
N ALA A 389 -6.20 -16.55 -11.20
CA ALA A 389 -5.55 -15.30 -11.56
C ALA A 389 -5.23 -14.45 -10.34
N ALA A 390 -6.15 -14.30 -9.39
CA ALA A 390 -5.93 -13.58 -8.15
C ALA A 390 -4.87 -14.25 -7.27
N LEU A 391 -4.89 -15.59 -7.15
CA LEU A 391 -3.88 -16.34 -6.41
C LEU A 391 -2.48 -16.15 -6.99
N LEU A 392 -2.33 -16.17 -8.33
CA LEU A 392 -1.06 -15.87 -9.00
C LEU A 392 -0.59 -14.43 -8.74
N LEU A 393 -1.50 -13.46 -8.80
CA LEU A 393 -1.20 -12.07 -8.49
C LEU A 393 -0.77 -11.89 -7.04
N LEU A 394 -1.43 -12.53 -6.08
CA LEU A 394 -1.06 -12.45 -4.66
C LEU A 394 0.38 -12.90 -4.42
N VAL A 395 0.79 -13.99 -5.06
CA VAL A 395 2.17 -14.50 -4.96
C VAL A 395 3.17 -13.56 -5.65
N THR A 396 2.85 -13.07 -6.85
CA THR A 396 3.77 -12.26 -7.65
C THR A 396 3.87 -10.81 -7.18
N LEU A 397 2.82 -10.24 -6.58
CA LEU A 397 2.82 -8.88 -6.03
C LEU A 397 3.67 -8.74 -4.76
N LEU A 398 3.86 -9.80 -4.00
CA LEU A 398 4.77 -9.81 -2.85
C LEU A 398 6.25 -9.87 -3.28
N SER A 399 6.54 -10.30 -4.51
CA SER A 399 7.91 -10.51 -5.00
C SER A 399 8.71 -9.24 -5.40
N PRO A 400 8.12 -8.09 -5.81
CA PRO A 400 8.91 -6.95 -6.32
C PRO A 400 9.51 -6.03 -5.27
N ALA A 401 9.79 -6.49 -4.07
CA ALA A 401 10.30 -5.62 -3.03
C ALA A 401 11.81 -5.33 -3.19
N PRO A 402 12.24 -4.04 -3.07
CA PRO A 402 13.58 -3.61 -3.41
C PRO A 402 14.57 -3.71 -2.25
N THR A 403 15.10 -4.89 -1.96
CA THR A 403 16.11 -5.07 -0.90
C THR A 403 17.52 -4.59 -1.27
N HIS A 404 17.83 -4.42 -2.56
CA HIS A 404 19.16 -3.95 -3.04
C HIS A 404 19.47 -2.47 -2.76
N GLN A 405 18.56 -1.71 -2.16
CA GLN A 405 18.77 -0.27 -1.93
C GLN A 405 19.88 0.01 -0.89
N PHE A 406 20.10 -0.92 0.02
CA PHE A 406 21.15 -0.77 1.05
C PHE A 406 22.57 -1.16 0.57
N THR A 407 22.68 -1.82 -0.59
CA THR A 407 23.95 -2.32 -1.16
C THR A 407 24.33 -1.69 -2.51
N SER A 408 23.57 -0.67 -2.99
CA SER A 408 23.85 -0.05 -4.29
C SER A 408 25.22 0.65 -4.30
N PRO A 409 25.94 0.67 -5.48
CA PRO A 409 27.23 1.35 -5.63
C PRO A 409 27.21 2.83 -5.23
N VAL A 410 26.04 3.49 -5.28
CA VAL A 410 25.84 4.87 -4.81
C VAL A 410 26.01 4.96 -3.29
N CYS A 411 25.53 3.97 -2.53
CA CYS A 411 25.78 3.89 -1.09
C CYS A 411 27.25 3.54 -0.79
N LEU A 412 27.89 2.73 -1.65
CA LEU A 412 29.29 2.31 -1.49
C LEU A 412 30.30 3.36 -1.96
N ARG A 413 29.99 4.15 -3.01
CA ARG A 413 30.88 5.25 -3.45
C ARG A 413 30.89 6.42 -2.49
N ALA A 414 29.76 6.76 -1.86
CA ALA A 414 29.74 7.76 -0.78
C ALA A 414 30.53 7.34 0.47
N ALA A 415 30.79 6.04 0.64
CA ALA A 415 31.62 5.49 1.71
C ALA A 415 33.12 5.38 1.35
N LYS A 416 33.49 5.44 0.06
CA LYS A 416 34.88 5.35 -0.44
C LYS A 416 35.50 6.72 -0.78
N ALA A 417 34.70 7.78 -0.77
CA ALA A 417 35.16 9.15 -1.04
C ALA A 417 35.51 9.93 0.25
N LYS A 418 35.99 9.21 1.26
CA LYS A 418 36.64 9.78 2.46
C LYS A 418 37.89 8.96 2.78
#